data_6654fa7c5aef7025c6ad98e4a20d6965
#
_entry.id   6654fa7c5aef7025c6ad98e4a20d6965
#
_cell.length_a   1.000
_cell.length_b   1.000
_cell.length_c   1.000
_cell.angle_alpha   90.00
_cell.angle_beta   90.00
_cell.angle_gamma   90.00
#
_symmetry.space_group_name_H-M   'P 1'
#
loop_
_entity.id
_entity.type
_entity.pdbx_description
1 polymer ?
#
loop_
_entity_poly.entity_id
_entity_poly.type
_entity_poly.pdbx_seq_one_letter_code
_entity_poly.pdbx_strand_id
1 'polypeptide(L)'
;YLQYVVESRPTFFTVWLGNADLLQFVTSGGTRPLTEVGTFSANVKLLFDALAEQGARGVVTNLPNPTLVPLLMRPSELAAYRKDTFTPYWITTGAGEIRPATDEDRILMSADSIGFLTRSGFPKGFFKIAPLGNDDVLDADELDRVQQATAAYNATLTGEAGARSWPVLDANALFQKTKTGYLDFYGNRVETDFIRDGQLLSDSIYSVDGLHPNARGHALLANEFIAVINKVYQAQIPILNLSQFEGPRLAR
;
A
#
# COMPACT_ATOMS: atom_id res chain seq x y z
N TYR A 1 5.45 18.25 -13.37
CA TYR A 1 5.57 16.89 -13.93
C TYR A 1 4.84 16.77 -15.27
N LEU A 2 3.59 17.24 -15.40
CA LEU A 2 2.82 17.13 -16.64
C LEU A 2 3.56 17.70 -17.85
N GLN A 3 4.21 18.85 -17.71
CA GLN A 3 4.99 19.46 -18.78
C GLN A 3 6.08 18.52 -19.32
N TYR A 4 6.82 17.81 -18.42
CA TYR A 4 7.84 16.86 -18.84
C TYR A 4 7.26 15.66 -19.59
N VAL A 5 6.07 15.18 -19.17
CA VAL A 5 5.37 14.11 -19.89
C VAL A 5 5.02 14.56 -21.31
N VAL A 6 4.47 15.75 -21.47
CA VAL A 6 4.11 16.31 -22.77
C VAL A 6 5.35 16.52 -23.65
N GLU A 7 6.42 17.09 -23.09
CA GLU A 7 7.68 17.34 -23.82
C GLU A 7 8.37 16.04 -24.24
N SER A 8 8.26 14.95 -23.46
CA SER A 8 8.87 13.65 -23.78
C SER A 8 8.22 12.93 -24.96
N ARG A 9 7.01 13.33 -25.35
CA ARG A 9 6.22 12.73 -26.46
C ARG A 9 6.20 11.21 -26.41
N PRO A 10 5.72 10.60 -25.33
CA PRO A 10 5.76 9.15 -25.17
C PRO A 10 4.88 8.46 -26.21
N THR A 11 5.38 7.41 -26.82
CA THR A 11 4.59 6.53 -27.70
C THR A 11 3.90 5.43 -26.92
N PHE A 12 4.47 5.08 -25.74
CA PHE A 12 3.93 4.10 -24.80
C PHE A 12 4.16 4.56 -23.36
N PHE A 13 3.21 4.28 -22.48
CA PHE A 13 3.30 4.65 -21.07
C PHE A 13 2.83 3.51 -20.15
N THR A 14 3.32 3.52 -18.92
CA THR A 14 2.71 2.86 -17.78
C THR A 14 2.39 3.91 -16.73
N VAL A 15 1.15 3.95 -16.24
CA VAL A 15 0.72 4.88 -15.19
C VAL A 15 0.32 4.11 -13.94
N TRP A 16 1.03 4.38 -12.87
CA TRP A 16 0.67 3.93 -11.52
C TRP A 16 0.83 5.11 -10.55
N LEU A 17 -0.19 5.93 -10.50
CA LEU A 17 -0.22 7.18 -9.72
C LEU A 17 -1.40 7.16 -8.75
N GLY A 18 -1.26 7.88 -7.62
CA GLY A 18 -2.27 8.00 -6.59
C GLY A 18 -1.92 7.31 -5.27
N ASN A 19 -0.88 6.47 -5.24
CA ASN A 19 -0.45 5.85 -3.99
C ASN A 19 -0.06 6.90 -2.93
N ALA A 20 0.65 7.96 -3.32
CA ALA A 20 1.05 9.02 -2.40
C ALA A 20 -0.15 9.77 -1.80
N ASP A 21 -1.25 9.90 -2.57
CA ASP A 21 -2.49 10.55 -2.13
C ASP A 21 -3.19 9.78 -1.00
N LEU A 22 -2.99 8.47 -0.91
CA LEU A 22 -3.48 7.59 0.15
C LEU A 22 -2.45 7.41 1.26
N LEU A 23 -1.18 7.16 0.89
CA LEU A 23 -0.14 6.79 1.83
C LEU A 23 0.23 7.91 2.80
N GLN A 24 0.10 9.19 2.40
CA GLN A 24 0.33 10.30 3.31
C GLN A 24 -0.63 10.26 4.53
N PHE A 25 -1.89 9.85 4.31
CA PHE A 25 -2.87 9.65 5.38
C PHE A 25 -2.49 8.42 6.22
N VAL A 26 -2.23 7.30 5.57
CA VAL A 26 -1.93 6.01 6.21
C VAL A 26 -0.67 6.09 7.09
N THR A 27 0.43 6.62 6.54
CA THR A 27 1.72 6.68 7.26
C THR A 27 1.79 7.75 8.34
N SER A 28 0.78 8.60 8.42
CA SER A 28 0.66 9.62 9.47
C SER A 28 -0.38 9.28 10.55
N GLY A 29 -0.91 8.04 10.56
CA GLY A 29 -2.00 7.71 11.47
C GLY A 29 -3.22 8.61 11.28
N GLY A 30 -3.63 8.88 10.05
CA GLY A 30 -4.80 9.71 9.75
C GLY A 30 -4.64 11.22 9.99
N THR A 31 -3.50 11.69 10.50
CA THR A 31 -3.31 13.12 10.85
C THR A 31 -3.10 14.03 9.65
N ARG A 32 -2.66 13.49 8.50
CA ARG A 32 -2.61 14.23 7.24
C ARG A 32 -3.87 13.96 6.41
N PRO A 33 -4.42 14.95 5.71
CA PRO A 33 -5.63 14.74 4.95
C PRO A 33 -5.40 13.82 3.74
N LEU A 34 -6.45 13.09 3.35
CA LEU A 34 -6.54 12.48 2.02
C LEU A 34 -6.70 13.59 0.96
N THR A 35 -6.18 13.35 -0.24
CA THR A 35 -6.47 14.22 -1.37
C THR A 35 -7.97 14.15 -1.70
N GLU A 36 -8.61 15.30 -1.86
CA GLU A 36 -10.02 15.34 -2.23
C GLU A 36 -10.27 14.62 -3.57
N VAL A 37 -11.34 13.81 -3.63
CA VAL A 37 -11.65 12.98 -4.81
C VAL A 37 -11.79 13.83 -6.08
N GLY A 38 -12.39 15.02 -5.97
CA GLY A 38 -12.52 15.95 -7.09
C GLY A 38 -11.18 16.45 -7.61
N THR A 39 -10.24 16.76 -6.71
CA THR A 39 -8.87 17.17 -7.06
C THR A 39 -8.10 16.03 -7.72
N PHE A 40 -8.18 14.82 -7.14
CA PHE A 40 -7.57 13.62 -7.72
C PHE A 40 -8.10 13.36 -9.14
N SER A 41 -9.43 13.38 -9.31
CA SER A 41 -10.09 13.14 -10.60
C SER A 41 -9.69 14.17 -11.65
N ALA A 42 -9.62 15.46 -11.29
CA ALA A 42 -9.19 16.51 -12.20
C ALA A 42 -7.74 16.32 -12.65
N ASN A 43 -6.84 15.95 -11.74
CA ASN A 43 -5.43 15.70 -12.05
C ASN A 43 -5.24 14.47 -12.95
N VAL A 44 -5.97 13.37 -12.67
CA VAL A 44 -5.95 12.17 -13.52
C VAL A 44 -6.43 12.49 -14.92
N LYS A 45 -7.57 13.19 -15.03
CA LYS A 45 -8.13 13.59 -16.32
C LYS A 45 -7.14 14.44 -17.12
N LEU A 46 -6.52 15.44 -16.49
CA LEU A 46 -5.56 16.31 -17.14
C LEU A 46 -4.34 15.54 -17.70
N LEU A 47 -3.81 14.60 -16.92
CA LEU A 47 -2.72 13.73 -17.37
C LEU A 47 -3.14 12.83 -18.54
N PHE A 48 -4.31 12.22 -18.43
CA PHE A 48 -4.79 11.28 -19.43
C PHE A 48 -5.17 11.96 -20.74
N ASP A 49 -5.73 13.18 -20.68
CA ASP A 49 -5.97 14.00 -21.87
C ASP A 49 -4.65 14.31 -22.58
N ALA A 50 -3.62 14.74 -21.85
CA ALA A 50 -2.32 15.04 -22.42
C ALA A 50 -1.64 13.80 -23.07
N LEU A 51 -1.79 12.61 -22.51
CA LEU A 51 -1.29 11.36 -23.11
C LEU A 51 -2.09 10.97 -24.35
N ALA A 52 -3.41 11.16 -24.32
CA ALA A 52 -4.29 10.85 -25.44
C ALA A 52 -4.06 11.77 -26.64
N GLU A 53 -3.84 13.07 -26.41
CA GLU A 53 -3.54 14.05 -27.46
C GLU A 53 -2.28 13.70 -28.24
N GLN A 54 -1.33 12.98 -27.62
CA GLN A 54 -0.12 12.51 -28.28
C GLN A 54 -0.29 11.18 -29.02
N GLY A 55 -1.48 10.56 -28.94
CA GLY A 55 -1.73 9.24 -29.51
C GLY A 55 -0.98 8.11 -28.79
N ALA A 56 -0.53 8.34 -27.56
CA ALA A 56 0.21 7.37 -26.78
C ALA A 56 -0.67 6.18 -26.39
N ARG A 57 -0.08 4.98 -26.42
CA ARG A 57 -0.68 3.74 -25.92
C ARG A 57 -0.10 3.43 -24.56
N GLY A 58 -0.80 2.64 -23.73
CA GLY A 58 -0.22 2.30 -22.45
C GLY A 58 -1.11 1.44 -21.57
N VAL A 59 -0.70 1.28 -20.33
CA VAL A 59 -1.39 0.55 -19.29
C VAL A 59 -1.57 1.46 -18.08
N VAL A 60 -2.78 1.56 -17.61
CA VAL A 60 -3.12 2.23 -16.35
C VAL A 60 -3.19 1.19 -15.25
N THR A 61 -2.79 1.52 -14.05
CA THR A 61 -2.90 0.64 -12.89
C THR A 61 -3.83 1.27 -11.87
N ASN A 62 -4.77 0.48 -11.34
CA ASN A 62 -5.54 0.91 -10.18
C ASN A 62 -4.69 0.82 -8.90
N LEU A 63 -5.19 1.38 -7.81
CA LEU A 63 -4.49 1.43 -6.53
C LEU A 63 -4.82 0.21 -5.69
N PRO A 64 -3.82 -0.46 -5.10
CA PRO A 64 -4.07 -1.47 -4.09
C PRO A 64 -4.68 -0.82 -2.84
N ASN A 65 -5.46 -1.57 -2.08
CA ASN A 65 -5.93 -1.12 -0.79
C ASN A 65 -4.72 -0.92 0.16
N PRO A 66 -4.43 0.31 0.59
CA PRO A 66 -3.25 0.57 1.41
C PRO A 66 -3.35 -0.01 2.83
N THR A 67 -4.51 -0.50 3.25
CA THR A 67 -4.65 -1.19 4.55
C THR A 67 -4.08 -2.62 4.54
N LEU A 68 -3.65 -3.11 3.37
CA LEU A 68 -3.02 -4.43 3.22
C LEU A 68 -1.51 -4.41 3.41
N VAL A 69 -0.90 -3.24 3.54
CA VAL A 69 0.56 -3.14 3.69
C VAL A 69 1.00 -3.64 5.07
N PRO A 70 2.12 -4.38 5.17
CA PRO A 70 2.62 -4.91 6.43
C PRO A 70 2.97 -3.85 7.48
N LEU A 71 3.18 -2.60 7.06
CA LEU A 71 3.38 -1.47 7.98
C LEU A 71 2.23 -1.32 8.98
N LEU A 72 1.01 -1.71 8.59
CA LEU A 72 -0.21 -1.63 9.39
C LEU A 72 -0.52 -2.99 10.02
N MET A 73 -0.15 -3.15 11.28
CA MET A 73 -0.37 -4.38 12.03
C MET A 73 -1.63 -4.31 12.87
N ARG A 74 -2.33 -5.43 12.99
CA ARG A 74 -3.37 -5.56 14.02
C ARG A 74 -2.73 -5.51 15.39
N PRO A 75 -3.41 -4.96 16.41
CA PRO A 75 -2.89 -4.95 17.76
C PRO A 75 -2.43 -6.32 18.28
N SER A 76 -3.20 -7.39 17.99
CA SER A 76 -2.84 -8.75 18.38
C SER A 76 -1.58 -9.28 17.65
N GLU A 77 -1.44 -8.98 16.36
CA GLU A 77 -0.26 -9.36 15.56
C GLU A 77 0.99 -8.62 16.04
N LEU A 78 0.86 -7.31 16.33
CA LEU A 78 1.96 -6.51 16.85
C LEU A 78 2.40 -6.99 18.24
N ALA A 79 1.46 -7.29 19.14
CA ALA A 79 1.77 -7.82 20.45
C ALA A 79 2.50 -9.16 20.37
N ALA A 80 2.07 -10.06 19.50
CA ALA A 80 2.74 -11.34 19.26
C ALA A 80 4.16 -11.15 18.70
N TYR A 81 4.33 -10.24 17.74
CA TYR A 81 5.63 -9.92 17.14
C TYR A 81 6.60 -9.35 18.21
N ARG A 82 6.14 -8.41 19.03
CA ARG A 82 6.95 -7.77 20.08
C ARG A 82 7.11 -8.64 21.31
N LYS A 83 6.32 -9.72 21.45
CA LYS A 83 6.20 -10.56 22.65
C LYS A 83 5.77 -9.74 23.88
N ASP A 84 4.90 -8.76 23.66
CA ASP A 84 4.36 -7.92 24.69
C ASP A 84 3.35 -8.69 25.55
N THR A 85 3.43 -8.52 26.87
CA THR A 85 2.53 -9.18 27.84
C THR A 85 1.39 -8.27 28.30
N PHE A 86 1.52 -6.96 28.04
CA PHE A 86 0.52 -5.94 28.42
C PHE A 86 -0.37 -5.65 27.20
N THR A 87 -1.47 -6.37 27.09
CA THR A 87 -2.49 -6.16 26.05
C THR A 87 -3.87 -6.07 26.70
N PRO A 88 -4.84 -5.36 26.08
CA PRO A 88 -4.73 -4.60 24.82
C PRO A 88 -3.91 -3.32 24.96
N TYR A 89 -3.35 -2.85 23.83
CA TYR A 89 -2.77 -1.50 23.81
C TYR A 89 -3.86 -0.45 24.01
N TRP A 90 -3.49 0.67 24.64
CA TRP A 90 -4.32 1.85 24.74
C TRP A 90 -3.96 2.84 23.64
N ILE A 91 -4.97 3.33 22.93
CA ILE A 91 -4.80 4.22 21.77
C ILE A 91 -5.60 5.50 21.95
N THR A 92 -5.17 6.56 21.26
CA THR A 92 -5.96 7.75 21.00
C THR A 92 -6.48 7.65 19.56
N THR A 93 -7.80 7.68 19.37
CA THR A 93 -8.44 7.63 18.05
C THR A 93 -8.34 8.97 17.32
N GLY A 94 -8.65 9.01 16.02
CA GLY A 94 -8.76 10.24 15.24
C GLY A 94 -9.76 11.25 15.81
N ALA A 95 -10.79 10.78 16.52
CA ALA A 95 -11.76 11.62 17.24
C ALA A 95 -11.24 12.10 18.62
N GLY A 96 -10.05 11.67 19.06
CA GLY A 96 -9.47 12.03 20.36
C GLY A 96 -9.96 11.17 21.53
N GLU A 97 -10.70 10.10 21.29
CA GLU A 97 -11.09 9.15 22.31
C GLU A 97 -9.91 8.29 22.75
N ILE A 98 -9.78 8.05 24.07
CA ILE A 98 -8.79 7.12 24.61
C ILE A 98 -9.49 5.84 25.03
N ARG A 99 -9.17 4.75 24.32
CA ARG A 99 -9.76 3.42 24.52
C ARG A 99 -8.73 2.29 24.30
N PRO A 100 -9.06 1.06 24.72
CA PRO A 100 -8.31 -0.11 24.30
C PRO A 100 -8.39 -0.29 22.78
N ALA A 101 -7.29 -0.69 22.15
CA ALA A 101 -7.25 -1.08 20.75
C ALA A 101 -7.95 -2.43 20.54
N THR A 102 -8.57 -2.57 19.41
CA THR A 102 -9.19 -3.82 18.91
C THR A 102 -8.51 -4.24 17.60
N ASP A 103 -8.75 -5.45 17.12
CA ASP A 103 -8.20 -5.91 15.83
C ASP A 103 -8.88 -5.26 14.61
N GLU A 104 -9.87 -4.39 14.82
CA GLU A 104 -10.41 -3.49 13.80
C GLU A 104 -9.50 -2.27 13.57
N ASP A 105 -8.68 -1.91 14.57
CA ASP A 105 -7.67 -0.85 14.45
C ASP A 105 -6.39 -1.37 13.78
N ARG A 106 -5.52 -0.45 13.41
CA ARG A 106 -4.15 -0.74 12.96
C ARG A 106 -3.16 0.13 13.71
N ILE A 107 -2.06 -0.47 14.11
CA ILE A 107 -0.93 0.24 14.69
C ILE A 107 0.20 0.25 13.68
N LEU A 108 0.78 1.41 13.45
CA LEU A 108 1.94 1.55 12.57
C LEU A 108 3.13 0.80 13.17
N MET A 109 3.76 -0.07 12.40
CA MET A 109 4.96 -0.79 12.83
C MET A 109 6.11 0.16 13.18
N SER A 110 6.08 1.37 12.64
CA SER A 110 6.99 2.47 12.97
C SER A 110 6.71 3.13 14.32
N ALA A 111 5.67 2.71 15.07
CA ALA A 111 5.40 3.16 16.43
C ALA A 111 6.48 2.60 17.40
N ASP A 112 7.72 3.04 17.23
CA ASP A 112 8.89 2.57 17.97
C ASP A 112 8.90 3.01 19.44
N SER A 113 8.06 4.01 19.76
CA SER A 113 7.90 4.54 21.13
C SER A 113 7.05 3.67 22.06
N ILE A 114 6.48 2.55 21.58
CA ILE A 114 5.70 1.62 22.40
C ILE A 114 6.57 1.08 23.57
N GLY A 115 6.09 1.24 24.78
CA GLY A 115 6.80 0.82 25.98
C GLY A 115 7.82 1.83 26.51
N PHE A 116 8.12 2.91 25.79
CA PHE A 116 8.99 3.97 26.31
C PHE A 116 8.30 4.72 27.43
N LEU A 117 9.06 5.03 28.49
CA LEU A 117 8.53 5.79 29.63
C LEU A 117 8.15 7.21 29.18
N THR A 118 6.92 7.57 29.44
CA THR A 118 6.45 8.95 29.28
C THR A 118 7.01 9.84 30.42
N ARG A 119 6.82 11.15 30.31
CA ARG A 119 7.21 12.08 31.38
C ARG A 119 6.54 11.78 32.72
N SER A 120 5.36 11.14 32.70
CA SER A 120 4.63 10.68 33.90
C SER A 120 5.12 9.33 34.44
N GLY A 121 6.14 8.72 33.85
CA GLY A 121 6.73 7.45 34.29
C GLY A 121 5.96 6.19 33.84
N PHE A 122 4.95 6.33 32.95
CA PHE A 122 4.18 5.19 32.46
C PHE A 122 4.65 4.78 31.04
N PRO A 123 4.78 3.48 30.75
CA PRO A 123 5.13 3.01 29.41
C PRO A 123 4.00 3.32 28.42
N LYS A 124 4.36 3.98 27.31
CA LYS A 124 3.43 4.37 26.23
C LYS A 124 2.76 3.14 25.60
N GLY A 125 1.47 3.21 25.41
CA GLY A 125 0.65 2.18 24.81
C GLY A 125 0.10 1.14 25.77
N PHE A 126 0.67 0.97 26.98
CA PHE A 126 0.22 -0.09 27.91
C PHE A 126 -0.79 0.37 28.95
N PHE A 127 -0.97 1.65 29.11
CA PHE A 127 -1.89 2.21 30.10
C PHE A 127 -2.72 3.35 29.54
N LYS A 128 -3.95 3.48 30.01
CA LYS A 128 -4.87 4.56 29.60
C LYS A 128 -4.28 5.96 29.78
N ILE A 129 -3.43 6.15 30.80
CA ILE A 129 -2.78 7.45 31.10
C ILE A 129 -1.63 7.75 30.10
N ALA A 130 -1.18 6.77 29.34
CA ALA A 130 -0.08 6.88 28.40
C ALA A 130 -0.42 6.12 27.10
N PRO A 131 -1.49 6.51 26.37
CA PRO A 131 -1.90 5.82 25.16
C PRO A 131 -0.91 6.05 24.02
N LEU A 132 -0.98 5.23 22.98
CA LEU A 132 -0.42 5.57 21.66
C LEU A 132 -1.12 6.80 21.12
N GLY A 133 -0.36 7.68 20.47
CA GLY A 133 -0.91 8.84 19.79
C GLY A 133 -1.70 8.46 18.56
N ASN A 134 -2.56 9.37 18.09
CA ASN A 134 -3.28 9.16 16.86
C ASN A 134 -2.32 8.99 15.65
N ASP A 135 -1.17 9.63 15.68
CA ASP A 135 -0.12 9.51 14.65
C ASP A 135 0.54 8.12 14.57
N ASP A 136 0.35 7.27 15.56
CA ASP A 136 0.83 5.88 15.60
C ASP A 136 -0.25 4.85 15.19
N VAL A 137 -1.49 5.30 14.97
CA VAL A 137 -2.67 4.41 14.85
C VAL A 137 -3.56 4.86 13.70
N LEU A 138 -4.23 3.91 13.08
CA LEU A 138 -5.45 4.14 12.29
C LEU A 138 -6.59 3.38 12.96
N ASP A 139 -7.59 4.10 13.44
CA ASP A 139 -8.80 3.48 13.97
C ASP A 139 -9.74 2.99 12.86
N ALA A 140 -10.81 2.30 13.23
CA ALA A 140 -11.75 1.71 12.28
C ALA A 140 -12.37 2.77 11.34
N ASP A 141 -12.73 3.96 11.86
CA ASP A 141 -13.32 5.03 11.04
C ASP A 141 -12.30 5.59 10.04
N GLU A 142 -11.03 5.71 10.43
CA GLU A 142 -9.95 6.16 9.56
C GLU A 142 -9.63 5.11 8.48
N LEU A 143 -9.68 3.83 8.83
CA LEU A 143 -9.54 2.73 7.86
C LEU A 143 -10.67 2.74 6.84
N ASP A 144 -11.91 2.95 7.27
CA ASP A 144 -13.06 3.08 6.37
C ASP A 144 -12.90 4.27 5.42
N ARG A 145 -12.44 5.41 5.93
CA ARG A 145 -12.20 6.61 5.11
C ARG A 145 -11.16 6.35 4.00
N VAL A 146 -10.07 5.69 4.31
CA VAL A 146 -9.03 5.40 3.29
C VAL A 146 -9.51 4.35 2.30
N GLN A 147 -10.31 3.38 2.72
CA GLN A 147 -10.92 2.40 1.81
C GLN A 147 -11.91 3.06 0.84
N GLN A 148 -12.77 3.94 1.33
CA GLN A 148 -13.70 4.71 0.50
C GLN A 148 -12.95 5.60 -0.51
N ALA A 149 -11.91 6.31 -0.07
CA ALA A 149 -11.08 7.10 -0.97
C ALA A 149 -10.39 6.25 -2.04
N THR A 150 -9.86 5.08 -1.66
CA THR A 150 -9.25 4.13 -2.60
C THR A 150 -10.25 3.67 -3.66
N ALA A 151 -11.48 3.34 -3.25
CA ALA A 151 -12.54 2.93 -4.17
C ALA A 151 -12.91 4.07 -5.14
N ALA A 152 -13.02 5.30 -4.66
CA ALA A 152 -13.35 6.46 -5.48
C ALA A 152 -12.21 6.80 -6.48
N TYR A 153 -10.95 6.73 -6.05
CA TYR A 153 -9.79 6.93 -6.93
C TYR A 153 -9.72 5.84 -8.00
N ASN A 154 -9.96 4.59 -7.63
CA ASN A 154 -9.97 3.47 -8.57
C ASN A 154 -11.11 3.59 -9.58
N ALA A 155 -12.29 4.06 -9.17
CA ALA A 155 -13.38 4.36 -10.09
C ALA A 155 -12.97 5.43 -11.12
N THR A 156 -12.28 6.49 -10.69
CA THR A 156 -11.75 7.53 -11.59
C THR A 156 -10.73 6.94 -12.56
N LEU A 157 -9.70 6.24 -12.06
CA LEU A 157 -8.64 5.66 -12.90
C LEU A 157 -9.23 4.71 -13.95
N THR A 158 -10.13 3.83 -13.53
CA THR A 158 -10.75 2.83 -14.41
C THR A 158 -11.68 3.49 -15.43
N GLY A 159 -12.49 4.45 -15.01
CA GLY A 159 -13.42 5.18 -15.88
C GLY A 159 -12.68 5.99 -16.94
N GLU A 160 -11.67 6.77 -16.54
CA GLU A 160 -10.88 7.60 -17.45
C GLU A 160 -10.02 6.76 -18.40
N ALA A 161 -9.47 5.63 -17.95
CA ALA A 161 -8.77 4.67 -18.82
C ALA A 161 -9.73 4.01 -19.82
N GLY A 162 -10.91 3.59 -19.36
CA GLY A 162 -11.94 2.97 -20.21
C GLY A 162 -12.44 3.90 -21.30
N ALA A 163 -12.65 5.18 -21.00
CA ALA A 163 -13.05 6.20 -21.97
C ALA A 163 -12.04 6.37 -23.12
N ARG A 164 -10.77 5.97 -22.91
CA ARG A 164 -9.67 6.03 -23.89
C ARG A 164 -9.29 4.65 -24.43
N SER A 165 -10.05 3.61 -24.09
CA SER A 165 -9.74 2.22 -24.46
C SER A 165 -8.35 1.75 -23.99
N TRP A 166 -7.85 2.30 -22.90
CA TRP A 166 -6.60 1.85 -22.29
C TRP A 166 -6.84 0.70 -21.32
N PRO A 167 -6.04 -0.37 -21.38
CA PRO A 167 -6.15 -1.47 -20.44
C PRO A 167 -5.78 -1.03 -19.01
N VAL A 168 -6.46 -1.64 -18.04
CA VAL A 168 -6.19 -1.42 -16.62
C VAL A 168 -5.61 -2.70 -16.02
N LEU A 169 -4.45 -2.57 -15.36
CA LEU A 169 -3.90 -3.59 -14.47
C LEU A 169 -4.57 -3.47 -13.11
N ASP A 170 -5.20 -4.54 -12.66
CA ASP A 170 -5.87 -4.59 -11.36
C ASP A 170 -4.88 -4.94 -10.24
N ALA A 171 -4.09 -3.94 -9.82
CA ALA A 171 -3.18 -4.10 -8.70
C ALA A 171 -3.92 -4.36 -7.38
N ASN A 172 -5.13 -3.84 -7.21
CA ASN A 172 -5.91 -4.10 -6.01
C ASN A 172 -6.22 -5.60 -5.84
N ALA A 173 -6.71 -6.23 -6.90
CA ALA A 173 -6.96 -7.68 -6.89
C ALA A 173 -5.66 -8.49 -6.74
N LEU A 174 -4.55 -8.06 -7.35
CA LEU A 174 -3.26 -8.70 -7.20
C LEU A 174 -2.81 -8.73 -5.74
N PHE A 175 -2.78 -7.56 -5.07
CA PHE A 175 -2.33 -7.47 -3.68
C PHE A 175 -3.26 -8.21 -2.70
N GLN A 176 -4.55 -8.29 -2.99
CA GLN A 176 -5.47 -9.14 -2.21
C GLN A 176 -5.12 -10.64 -2.34
N LYS A 177 -4.79 -11.10 -3.55
CA LYS A 177 -4.36 -12.50 -3.76
C LYS A 177 -3.05 -12.80 -3.04
N THR A 178 -2.08 -11.90 -3.06
CA THR A 178 -0.81 -12.09 -2.37
C THR A 178 -0.96 -12.13 -0.85
N LYS A 179 -2.01 -11.54 -0.27
CA LYS A 179 -2.31 -11.64 1.17
C LYS A 179 -2.59 -13.07 1.63
N THR A 180 -3.14 -13.90 0.75
CA THR A 180 -3.44 -15.31 1.03
C THR A 180 -2.38 -16.29 0.51
N GLY A 181 -1.32 -15.76 -0.10
CA GLY A 181 -0.29 -16.52 -0.79
C GLY A 181 -0.65 -16.74 -2.27
N TYR A 182 0.15 -16.19 -3.14
CA TYR A 182 0.01 -16.25 -4.59
C TYR A 182 1.13 -17.13 -5.16
N LEU A 183 0.81 -17.95 -6.16
CA LEU A 183 1.81 -18.67 -6.94
C LEU A 183 2.00 -17.96 -8.27
N ASP A 184 3.24 -17.59 -8.59
CA ASP A 184 3.58 -17.03 -9.89
C ASP A 184 3.53 -18.08 -11.01
N PHE A 185 3.79 -17.63 -12.24
CA PHE A 185 3.80 -18.53 -13.40
C PHE A 185 4.77 -19.71 -13.28
N TYR A 186 5.84 -19.56 -12.51
CA TYR A 186 6.85 -20.61 -12.29
C TYR A 186 6.59 -21.43 -11.01
N GLY A 187 5.47 -21.20 -10.32
CA GLY A 187 5.14 -21.88 -9.08
C GLY A 187 5.84 -21.32 -7.84
N ASN A 188 6.50 -20.17 -7.94
CA ASN A 188 7.09 -19.53 -6.78
C ASN A 188 6.00 -18.90 -5.92
N ARG A 189 6.01 -19.21 -4.62
CA ARG A 189 5.11 -18.58 -3.66
C ARG A 189 5.57 -17.16 -3.38
N VAL A 190 4.61 -16.25 -3.36
CA VAL A 190 4.79 -14.86 -2.93
C VAL A 190 3.63 -14.45 -2.03
N GLU A 191 3.91 -13.64 -1.04
CA GLU A 191 2.91 -13.13 -0.12
C GLU A 191 3.23 -11.72 0.38
N THR A 192 2.22 -11.05 0.91
CA THR A 192 2.38 -9.68 1.43
C THR A 192 3.01 -9.65 2.82
N ASP A 193 2.68 -10.63 3.68
CA ASP A 193 3.25 -10.65 5.01
C ASP A 193 4.77 -10.82 4.92
N PHE A 194 5.53 -10.09 5.71
CA PHE A 194 6.97 -10.21 5.76
C PHE A 194 7.47 -10.69 7.13
N ILE A 195 6.59 -10.77 8.12
CA ILE A 195 6.84 -11.34 9.44
C ILE A 195 5.70 -12.32 9.76
N ARG A 196 6.07 -13.52 10.21
CA ARG A 196 5.16 -14.52 10.76
C ARG A 196 5.84 -15.20 11.94
N ASP A 197 5.16 -15.30 13.07
CA ASP A 197 5.70 -15.90 14.30
C ASP A 197 7.05 -15.29 14.72
N GLY A 198 7.22 -13.99 14.48
CA GLY A 198 8.44 -13.24 14.78
C GLY A 198 9.60 -13.48 13.82
N GLN A 199 9.39 -14.16 12.70
CA GLN A 199 10.41 -14.43 11.68
C GLN A 199 10.09 -13.73 10.36
N LEU A 200 11.15 -13.27 9.68
CA LEU A 200 11.03 -12.71 8.33
C LEU A 200 10.71 -13.82 7.32
N LEU A 201 9.75 -13.53 6.45
CA LEU A 201 9.36 -14.40 5.36
C LEU A 201 10.15 -14.07 4.10
N SER A 202 10.92 -15.03 3.60
CA SER A 202 11.77 -14.86 2.40
C SER A 202 10.99 -14.72 1.09
N ASP A 203 9.73 -15.11 1.08
CA ASP A 203 8.80 -15.04 -0.05
C ASP A 203 7.93 -13.78 -0.04
N SER A 204 8.10 -12.89 0.93
CA SER A 204 7.45 -11.58 0.95
C SER A 204 7.86 -10.70 -0.22
N ILE A 205 6.88 -9.94 -0.71
CA ILE A 205 7.06 -8.93 -1.77
C ILE A 205 7.36 -7.54 -1.24
N TYR A 206 7.38 -7.34 0.09
CA TYR A 206 7.66 -6.05 0.72
C TYR A 206 9.08 -5.97 1.27
N SER A 207 9.60 -4.75 1.29
CA SER A 207 10.82 -4.39 2.03
C SER A 207 10.57 -4.42 3.54
N VAL A 208 11.65 -4.32 4.32
CA VAL A 208 11.56 -4.32 5.80
C VAL A 208 10.86 -3.10 6.39
N ASP A 209 10.60 -2.08 5.60
CA ASP A 209 9.77 -0.93 6.00
C ASP A 209 8.26 -1.26 6.00
N GLY A 210 7.89 -2.44 5.47
CA GLY A 210 6.50 -2.88 5.38
C GLY A 210 5.61 -2.08 4.44
N LEU A 211 6.19 -1.20 3.62
CA LEU A 211 5.47 -0.28 2.74
C LEU A 211 5.86 -0.41 1.28
N HIS A 212 7.15 -0.39 0.98
CA HIS A 212 7.64 -0.43 -0.39
C HIS A 212 7.87 -1.87 -0.86
N PRO A 213 7.56 -2.19 -2.11
CA PRO A 213 7.94 -3.47 -2.68
C PRO A 213 9.46 -3.67 -2.65
N ASN A 214 9.91 -4.89 -2.36
CA ASN A 214 11.31 -5.28 -2.55
C ASN A 214 11.58 -5.68 -4.01
N ALA A 215 12.78 -6.19 -4.32
CA ALA A 215 13.13 -6.59 -5.69
C ALA A 215 12.17 -7.65 -6.26
N ARG A 216 11.73 -8.62 -5.45
CA ARG A 216 10.74 -9.64 -5.84
C ARG A 216 9.37 -9.02 -6.10
N GLY A 217 8.94 -8.08 -5.25
CA GLY A 217 7.68 -7.36 -5.43
C GLY A 217 7.66 -6.51 -6.71
N HIS A 218 8.77 -5.84 -7.02
CA HIS A 218 8.91 -5.12 -8.28
C HIS A 218 8.89 -6.07 -9.49
N ALA A 219 9.53 -7.25 -9.41
CA ALA A 219 9.50 -8.24 -10.48
C ALA A 219 8.06 -8.83 -10.67
N LEU A 220 7.32 -9.06 -9.58
CA LEU A 220 5.92 -9.46 -9.66
C LEU A 220 5.08 -8.41 -10.40
N LEU A 221 5.19 -7.15 -10.00
CA LEU A 221 4.47 -6.06 -10.67
C LEU A 221 4.86 -5.91 -12.14
N ALA A 222 6.14 -6.05 -12.46
CA ALA A 222 6.61 -6.04 -13.85
C ALA A 222 5.95 -7.18 -14.67
N ASN A 223 5.85 -8.39 -14.12
CA ASN A 223 5.19 -9.51 -14.77
C ASN A 223 3.70 -9.25 -15.05
N GLU A 224 3.00 -8.61 -14.12
CA GLU A 224 1.60 -8.26 -14.33
C GLU A 224 1.44 -7.21 -15.45
N PHE A 225 2.31 -6.19 -15.50
CA PHE A 225 2.36 -5.27 -16.64
C PHE A 225 2.66 -6.00 -17.95
N ILE A 226 3.67 -6.87 -17.96
CA ILE A 226 4.06 -7.68 -19.13
C ILE A 226 2.87 -8.53 -19.61
N ALA A 227 2.14 -9.16 -18.69
CA ALA A 227 0.96 -9.97 -19.05
C ALA A 227 -0.12 -9.14 -19.74
N VAL A 228 -0.42 -7.94 -19.21
CA VAL A 228 -1.40 -7.03 -19.83
C VAL A 228 -0.89 -6.55 -21.20
N ILE A 229 0.37 -6.15 -21.32
CA ILE A 229 0.98 -5.66 -22.56
C ILE A 229 0.97 -6.76 -23.62
N ASN A 230 1.42 -7.95 -23.28
CA ASN A 230 1.44 -9.08 -24.21
C ASN A 230 0.03 -9.43 -24.72
N LYS A 231 -0.95 -9.44 -23.80
CA LYS A 231 -2.34 -9.77 -24.14
C LYS A 231 -2.99 -8.72 -25.05
N VAL A 232 -2.84 -7.43 -24.70
CA VAL A 232 -3.58 -6.35 -25.37
C VAL A 232 -2.88 -5.88 -26.64
N TYR A 233 -1.55 -5.77 -26.58
CA TYR A 233 -0.76 -5.21 -27.69
C TYR A 233 -0.05 -6.27 -28.53
N GLN A 234 -0.34 -7.57 -28.31
CA GLN A 234 0.24 -8.70 -29.06
C GLN A 234 1.77 -8.70 -28.99
N ALA A 235 2.34 -8.20 -27.86
CA ALA A 235 3.77 -8.23 -27.63
C ALA A 235 4.23 -9.63 -27.20
N GLN A 236 5.53 -9.86 -27.20
CA GLN A 236 6.17 -11.11 -26.75
C GLN A 236 7.27 -10.82 -25.74
N ILE A 237 6.96 -10.02 -24.74
CA ILE A 237 7.90 -9.68 -23.67
C ILE A 237 8.03 -10.90 -22.75
N PRO A 238 9.25 -11.40 -22.48
CA PRO A 238 9.43 -12.53 -21.58
C PRO A 238 9.10 -12.12 -20.13
N ILE A 239 8.46 -13.03 -19.39
CA ILE A 239 8.20 -12.85 -17.95
C ILE A 239 9.42 -13.20 -17.13
N LEU A 240 9.53 -12.55 -15.98
CA LEU A 240 10.63 -12.73 -15.02
C LEU A 240 10.34 -13.93 -14.11
N ASN A 241 11.38 -14.72 -13.82
CA ASN A 241 11.28 -15.73 -12.77
C ASN A 241 11.55 -15.08 -11.40
N LEU A 242 10.53 -15.04 -10.53
CA LEU A 242 10.59 -14.37 -9.24
C LEU A 242 11.61 -15.00 -8.28
N SER A 243 12.00 -16.27 -8.47
CA SER A 243 13.03 -16.92 -7.66
C SER A 243 14.43 -16.29 -7.81
N GLN A 244 14.66 -15.54 -8.90
CA GLN A 244 15.91 -14.81 -9.13
C GLN A 244 16.01 -13.50 -8.35
N PHE A 245 14.93 -13.07 -7.70
CA PHE A 245 14.85 -11.82 -6.96
C PHE A 245 14.75 -12.09 -5.45
N GLU A 246 15.50 -11.33 -4.69
CA GLU A 246 15.56 -11.52 -3.24
C GLU A 246 14.33 -10.95 -2.55
N GLY A 247 13.87 -11.66 -1.51
CA GLY A 247 12.92 -11.16 -0.54
C GLY A 247 13.58 -10.24 0.50
N PRO A 248 12.86 -9.90 1.59
CA PRO A 248 13.40 -9.01 2.62
C PRO A 248 14.61 -9.64 3.32
N ARG A 249 15.64 -8.82 3.57
CA ARG A 249 16.80 -9.19 4.38
C ARG A 249 17.00 -8.15 5.47
N LEU A 250 17.24 -8.61 6.69
CA LEU A 250 17.81 -7.73 7.72
C LEU A 250 19.28 -7.48 7.39
N ALA A 251 19.72 -6.23 7.49
CA ALA A 251 21.14 -5.93 7.49
C ALA A 251 21.80 -6.71 8.65
N ARG A 252 22.85 -7.44 8.34
CA ARG A 252 23.66 -8.12 9.35
C ARG A 252 24.58 -7.15 10.06
#